data_a675d26175ba49e24efda6314c52c790
#
_entry.id   a675d26175ba49e24efda6314c52c790
#
_cell.length_a   1.000
_cell.length_b   1.000
_cell.length_c   1.000
_cell.angle_alpha   90.00
_cell.angle_beta   90.00
_cell.angle_gamma   90.00
#
_symmetry.space_group_name_H-M   'P 1'
#
loop_
_entity.id
_entity.type
_entity.pdbx_description
1 polymer ?
#
loop_
_entity_poly.entity_id
_entity_poly.type
_entity_poly.pdbx_seq_one_letter_code
_entity_poly.pdbx_strand_id
1 'polypeptide(L)'
;VAVNEPVFSVTAIGKAKENELRHAKCAKADQDIVMSKWIGLEGSVAIVAAKEKLLLERFPKAMVEKIKAMLSNCCVMTEAALAVKSGVSAMHDISSGGIYGALYELSEAAGVGLEIDLRAIPIKQETVEICEYLGLNPYYLKSGGSMLMVCDHGQELVRLLEKEGIHAAVIGRTSSNNA
;
A
#
# COMPACT_ATOMS: atom_id res chain seq x y z
N VAL A 1 12.73 10.82 27.75
CA VAL A 1 12.51 9.37 27.82
C VAL A 1 13.77 8.69 27.35
N ALA A 2 14.38 7.84 28.18
CA ALA A 2 15.51 7.02 27.76
C ALA A 2 14.98 5.86 26.90
N VAL A 3 15.56 5.66 25.72
CA VAL A 3 15.26 4.52 24.83
C VAL A 3 16.51 3.64 24.75
N ASN A 4 16.30 2.33 24.70
CA ASN A 4 17.41 1.36 24.66
C ASN A 4 18.03 1.23 23.25
N GLU A 5 17.34 1.72 22.22
CA GLU A 5 17.76 1.67 20.83
C GLU A 5 17.65 3.05 20.17
N PRO A 6 18.49 3.35 19.16
CA PRO A 6 18.38 4.59 18.42
C PRO A 6 17.02 4.73 17.74
N VAL A 7 16.39 5.87 17.86
CA VAL A 7 15.14 6.22 17.17
C VAL A 7 15.44 7.34 16.17
N PHE A 8 15.08 7.09 14.90
CA PHE A 8 15.18 8.08 13.84
C PHE A 8 13.77 8.56 13.45
N SER A 9 13.61 9.87 13.34
CA SER A 9 12.39 10.49 12.84
C SER A 9 12.75 11.38 11.67
N VAL A 10 11.99 11.27 10.59
CA VAL A 10 12.17 12.10 9.40
C VAL A 10 10.85 12.83 9.12
N THR A 11 10.94 14.15 8.95
CA THR A 11 9.80 14.99 8.60
C THR A 11 10.03 15.61 7.24
N ALA A 12 9.11 15.39 6.31
CA ALA A 12 9.11 16.04 5.00
C ALA A 12 8.15 17.24 5.04
N ILE A 13 8.64 18.39 4.55
CA ILE A 13 7.84 19.61 4.45
C ILE A 13 7.79 20.02 2.97
N GLY A 14 6.58 20.26 2.47
CA GLY A 14 6.36 20.67 1.10
C GLY A 14 5.32 21.79 1.01
N LYS A 15 5.22 22.41 -0.18
CA LYS A 15 4.22 23.42 -0.50
C LYS A 15 3.56 23.04 -1.82
N ALA A 16 2.23 23.05 -1.83
CA ALA A 16 1.41 22.81 -3.00
C ALA A 16 0.22 23.80 -3.01
N LYS A 17 -0.39 23.99 -4.17
CA LYS A 17 -1.65 24.73 -4.26
C LYS A 17 -2.77 23.84 -3.71
N GLU A 18 -3.80 24.44 -3.13
CA GLU A 18 -4.91 23.71 -2.53
C GLU A 18 -5.62 22.77 -3.53
N ASN A 19 -5.79 23.23 -4.77
CA ASN A 19 -6.42 22.45 -5.84
C ASN A 19 -5.52 21.31 -6.41
N GLU A 20 -4.26 21.25 -6.01
CA GLU A 20 -3.31 20.18 -6.38
C GLU A 20 -3.20 19.09 -5.31
N LEU A 21 -3.75 19.34 -4.12
CA LEU A 21 -3.76 18.36 -3.04
C LEU A 21 -4.70 17.19 -3.35
N ARG A 22 -4.26 15.99 -3.03
CA ARG A 22 -4.98 14.72 -3.25
C ARG A 22 -5.17 13.98 -1.93
N HIS A 23 -5.77 14.68 -0.96
CA HIS A 23 -6.08 14.08 0.33
C HIS A 23 -7.11 12.95 0.20
N ALA A 24 -7.06 11.98 1.11
CA ALA A 24 -8.06 10.93 1.23
C ALA A 24 -9.50 11.49 1.26
N LYS A 25 -9.72 12.60 1.96
CA LYS A 25 -11.02 13.31 2.02
C LYS A 25 -11.59 13.78 0.67
N CYS A 26 -10.79 13.78 -0.39
CA CYS A 26 -11.22 14.20 -1.72
C CYS A 26 -11.81 13.05 -2.55
N ALA A 27 -11.83 11.83 -2.05
CA ALA A 27 -12.53 10.71 -2.68
C ALA A 27 -14.04 10.98 -2.70
N LYS A 28 -14.69 10.53 -3.77
CA LYS A 28 -16.14 10.69 -3.98
C LYS A 28 -16.77 9.31 -4.13
N ALA A 29 -18.08 9.22 -3.99
CA ALA A 29 -18.82 8.01 -4.30
C ALA A 29 -18.67 7.62 -5.79
N ASP A 30 -18.86 6.34 -6.09
CA ASP A 30 -18.85 5.75 -7.43
C ASP A 30 -17.53 5.86 -8.18
N GLN A 31 -16.39 5.98 -7.47
CA GLN A 31 -15.04 5.98 -8.04
C GLN A 31 -14.35 4.63 -7.84
N ASP A 32 -13.46 4.27 -8.77
CA ASP A 32 -12.61 3.09 -8.64
C ASP A 32 -11.50 3.32 -7.61
N ILE A 33 -11.18 2.26 -6.85
CA ILE A 33 -10.05 2.22 -5.92
C ILE A 33 -8.95 1.39 -6.56
N VAL A 34 -7.84 2.02 -6.86
CA VAL A 34 -6.65 1.40 -7.43
C VAL A 34 -5.60 1.26 -6.34
N MET A 35 -4.97 0.09 -6.27
CA MET A 35 -3.81 -0.15 -5.41
C MET A 35 -2.56 -0.35 -6.26
N SER A 36 -1.45 0.30 -5.91
CA SER A 36 -0.15 0.01 -6.50
C SER A 36 0.61 -1.06 -5.74
N LYS A 37 1.40 -1.84 -6.47
CA LYS A 37 2.29 -2.91 -5.98
C LYS A 37 1.55 -3.98 -5.14
N TRP A 38 2.06 -4.33 -3.96
CA TRP A 38 1.60 -5.49 -3.20
C TRP A 38 1.48 -5.16 -1.71
N ILE A 39 0.50 -5.74 -1.02
CA ILE A 39 0.42 -5.61 0.43
C ILE A 39 1.61 -6.30 1.12
N GLY A 40 1.95 -5.84 2.32
CA GLY A 40 2.95 -6.43 3.20
C GLY A 40 4.41 -6.22 2.76
N LEU A 41 4.71 -5.32 1.82
CA LEU A 41 6.09 -5.10 1.34
C LEU A 41 7.04 -4.75 2.49
N GLU A 42 6.81 -3.66 3.19
CA GLU A 42 7.65 -3.20 4.31
C GLU A 42 7.65 -4.22 5.43
N GLY A 43 6.48 -4.77 5.79
CA GLY A 43 6.33 -5.73 6.86
C GLY A 43 7.09 -7.03 6.59
N SER A 44 7.09 -7.52 5.35
CA SER A 44 7.85 -8.72 4.96
C SER A 44 9.36 -8.50 5.09
N VAL A 45 9.86 -7.35 4.65
CA VAL A 45 11.28 -6.98 4.81
C VAL A 45 11.65 -6.88 6.28
N ALA A 46 10.81 -6.24 7.11
CA ALA A 46 11.04 -6.13 8.55
C ALA A 46 11.06 -7.49 9.26
N ILE A 47 10.17 -8.41 8.87
CA ILE A 47 10.14 -9.78 9.40
C ILE A 47 11.45 -10.50 9.05
N VAL A 48 11.92 -10.41 7.82
CA VAL A 48 13.19 -11.02 7.41
C VAL A 48 14.34 -10.41 8.18
N ALA A 49 14.41 -9.10 8.34
CA ALA A 49 15.46 -8.44 9.11
C ALA A 49 15.51 -8.92 10.57
N ALA A 50 14.34 -9.15 11.18
CA ALA A 50 14.25 -9.59 12.58
C ALA A 50 14.44 -11.09 12.79
N LYS A 51 14.07 -11.92 11.79
CA LYS A 51 13.93 -13.39 11.95
C LYS A 51 14.65 -14.19 10.84
N GLU A 52 15.64 -13.62 10.19
CA GLU A 52 16.32 -14.26 9.04
C GLU A 52 16.78 -15.69 9.32
N LYS A 53 17.42 -15.93 10.45
CA LYS A 53 17.92 -17.26 10.82
C LYS A 53 16.77 -18.28 10.90
N LEU A 54 15.68 -17.93 11.56
CA LEU A 54 14.50 -18.78 11.68
C LEU A 54 13.88 -19.08 10.32
N LEU A 55 13.80 -18.08 9.45
CA LEU A 55 13.24 -18.25 8.10
C LEU A 55 14.12 -19.13 7.22
N LEU A 56 15.45 -19.04 7.34
CA LEU A 56 16.40 -19.89 6.60
C LEU A 56 16.36 -21.36 7.03
N GLU A 57 15.86 -21.68 8.22
CA GLU A 57 15.60 -23.06 8.64
C GLU A 57 14.42 -23.71 7.90
N ARG A 58 13.47 -22.89 7.44
CA ARG A 58 12.21 -23.34 6.82
C ARG A 58 12.14 -23.10 5.31
N PHE A 59 12.70 -21.99 4.83
CA PHE A 59 12.56 -21.53 3.45
C PHE A 59 13.91 -21.50 2.72
N PRO A 60 13.91 -21.72 1.40
CA PRO A 60 15.11 -21.58 0.59
C PRO A 60 15.72 -20.16 0.69
N LYS A 61 17.05 -20.07 0.72
CA LYS A 61 17.76 -18.78 0.74
C LYS A 61 17.30 -17.84 -0.38
N ALA A 62 17.04 -18.37 -1.57
CA ALA A 62 16.55 -17.58 -2.70
C ALA A 62 15.21 -16.84 -2.41
N MET A 63 14.32 -17.45 -1.63
CA MET A 63 13.06 -16.82 -1.22
C MET A 63 13.31 -15.68 -0.22
N VAL A 64 14.18 -15.90 0.76
CA VAL A 64 14.53 -14.87 1.75
C VAL A 64 15.19 -13.66 1.06
N GLU A 65 16.07 -13.90 0.10
CA GLU A 65 16.70 -12.81 -0.69
C GLU A 65 15.69 -12.06 -1.56
N LYS A 66 14.70 -12.75 -2.14
CA LYS A 66 13.60 -12.07 -2.85
C LYS A 66 12.82 -11.13 -1.95
N ILE A 67 12.54 -11.52 -0.70
CA ILE A 67 11.85 -10.66 0.27
C ILE A 67 12.71 -9.45 0.61
N LYS A 68 14.01 -9.62 0.86
CA LYS A 68 14.93 -8.50 1.09
C LYS A 68 14.93 -7.51 -0.08
N ALA A 69 14.90 -8.02 -1.31
CA ALA A 69 14.85 -7.20 -2.52
C ALA A 69 13.57 -6.35 -2.63
N MET A 70 12.49 -6.70 -1.92
CA MET A 70 11.26 -5.90 -1.87
C MET A 70 11.50 -4.50 -1.29
N LEU A 71 12.57 -4.28 -0.52
CA LEU A 71 12.93 -2.97 0.02
C LEU A 71 13.06 -1.90 -1.07
N SER A 72 13.56 -2.27 -2.25
CA SER A 72 13.66 -1.36 -3.40
C SER A 72 12.30 -0.85 -3.91
N ASN A 73 11.22 -1.54 -3.57
CA ASN A 73 9.86 -1.16 -3.95
C ASN A 73 9.15 -0.28 -2.89
N CYS A 74 9.80 0.04 -1.77
CA CYS A 74 9.20 0.82 -0.69
C CYS A 74 9.17 2.34 -0.94
N CYS A 75 9.21 2.78 -2.20
CA CYS A 75 9.09 4.17 -2.60
C CYS A 75 7.87 4.38 -3.51
N VAL A 76 7.02 5.35 -3.21
CA VAL A 76 5.78 5.64 -3.94
C VAL A 76 5.82 6.93 -4.76
N MET A 77 6.98 7.58 -4.88
CA MET A 77 7.10 8.89 -5.54
C MET A 77 6.69 8.85 -7.01
N THR A 78 7.04 7.79 -7.73
CA THR A 78 6.71 7.64 -9.15
C THR A 78 5.21 7.46 -9.33
N GLU A 79 4.59 6.57 -8.54
CA GLU A 79 3.13 6.37 -8.57
C GLU A 79 2.38 7.65 -8.25
N ALA A 80 2.79 8.35 -7.20
CA ALA A 80 2.15 9.61 -6.80
C ALA A 80 2.23 10.66 -7.90
N ALA A 81 3.38 10.81 -8.55
CA ALA A 81 3.57 11.76 -9.64
C ALA A 81 2.71 11.42 -10.87
N LEU A 82 2.59 10.14 -11.22
CA LEU A 82 1.74 9.66 -12.31
C LEU A 82 0.26 9.84 -11.98
N ALA A 83 -0.14 9.47 -10.77
CA ALA A 83 -1.50 9.60 -10.27
C ALA A 83 -1.98 11.07 -10.31
N VAL A 84 -1.17 12.01 -9.86
CA VAL A 84 -1.51 13.44 -9.93
C VAL A 84 -1.72 13.89 -11.38
N LYS A 85 -0.86 13.46 -12.31
CA LYS A 85 -0.97 13.80 -13.74
C LYS A 85 -2.20 13.19 -14.40
N SER A 86 -2.63 12.00 -13.95
CA SER A 86 -3.82 11.32 -14.47
C SER A 86 -5.13 11.83 -13.86
N GLY A 87 -5.06 12.77 -12.92
CA GLY A 87 -6.26 13.41 -12.35
C GLY A 87 -6.97 12.58 -11.28
N VAL A 88 -6.25 11.75 -10.52
CA VAL A 88 -6.86 11.05 -9.37
C VAL A 88 -7.47 12.05 -8.38
N SER A 89 -8.57 11.66 -7.75
CA SER A 89 -9.28 12.46 -6.77
C SER A 89 -8.58 12.45 -5.42
N ALA A 90 -8.12 11.28 -4.97
CA ALA A 90 -7.53 11.07 -3.66
C ALA A 90 -6.40 10.05 -3.71
N MET A 91 -5.46 10.17 -2.78
CA MET A 91 -4.37 9.23 -2.55
C MET A 91 -4.20 8.99 -1.06
N HIS A 92 -3.82 7.76 -0.69
CA HIS A 92 -3.53 7.35 0.67
C HIS A 92 -2.43 6.30 0.66
N ASP A 93 -1.45 6.40 1.54
CA ASP A 93 -0.44 5.35 1.72
C ASP A 93 -1.00 4.15 2.49
N ILE A 94 -0.35 2.98 2.34
CA ILE A 94 -0.74 1.77 3.07
C ILE A 94 0.36 1.49 4.09
N SER A 95 0.26 2.10 5.27
CA SER A 95 1.28 2.01 6.32
C SER A 95 0.81 1.20 7.52
N SER A 96 0.67 1.80 8.67
CA SER A 96 0.24 1.13 9.90
C SER A 96 -1.20 0.60 9.79
N GLY A 97 -1.44 -0.62 10.28
CA GLY A 97 -2.73 -1.30 10.12
C GLY A 97 -2.93 -2.00 8.77
N GLY A 98 -1.92 -1.92 7.88
CA GLY A 98 -1.97 -2.56 6.56
C GLY A 98 -3.08 -2.04 5.67
N ILE A 99 -3.53 -2.88 4.73
CA ILE A 99 -4.58 -2.48 3.77
C ILE A 99 -5.92 -2.20 4.47
N TYR A 100 -6.26 -2.93 5.52
CA TYR A 100 -7.51 -2.68 6.25
C TYR A 100 -7.49 -1.33 6.96
N GLY A 101 -6.36 -0.95 7.57
CA GLY A 101 -6.20 0.37 8.17
C GLY A 101 -6.34 1.48 7.13
N ALA A 102 -5.64 1.38 6.00
CA ALA A 102 -5.68 2.38 4.94
C ALA A 102 -7.07 2.53 4.31
N LEU A 103 -7.80 1.42 4.09
CA LEU A 103 -9.17 1.47 3.58
C LEU A 103 -10.13 2.12 4.59
N TYR A 104 -10.00 1.79 5.87
CA TYR A 104 -10.78 2.43 6.93
C TYR A 104 -10.52 3.94 6.99
N GLU A 105 -9.25 4.35 7.01
CA GLU A 105 -8.85 5.76 7.04
C GLU A 105 -9.33 6.53 5.81
N LEU A 106 -9.29 5.91 4.62
CA LEU A 106 -9.82 6.48 3.38
C LEU A 106 -11.34 6.71 3.47
N SER A 107 -12.08 5.70 3.93
CA SER A 107 -13.54 5.74 4.10
C SER A 107 -13.96 6.83 5.08
N GLU A 108 -13.35 6.85 6.26
CA GLU A 108 -13.63 7.85 7.30
C GLU A 108 -13.30 9.27 6.84
N ALA A 109 -12.13 9.47 6.22
CA ALA A 109 -11.72 10.80 5.77
C ALA A 109 -12.61 11.38 4.69
N ALA A 110 -13.13 10.54 3.80
CA ALA A 110 -13.98 10.95 2.69
C ALA A 110 -15.49 10.90 3.01
N GLY A 111 -15.90 10.19 4.06
CA GLY A 111 -17.31 9.95 4.37
C GLY A 111 -18.02 9.11 3.32
N VAL A 112 -17.33 8.13 2.71
CA VAL A 112 -17.86 7.24 1.67
C VAL A 112 -17.79 5.78 2.11
N GLY A 113 -18.71 4.95 1.64
CA GLY A 113 -18.63 3.51 1.77
C GLY A 113 -17.60 2.93 0.79
N LEU A 114 -17.13 1.71 1.07
CA LEU A 114 -16.20 0.99 0.20
C LEU A 114 -16.73 -0.41 -0.10
N GLU A 115 -16.66 -0.80 -1.37
CA GLU A 115 -16.91 -2.16 -1.84
C GLU A 115 -15.58 -2.73 -2.35
N ILE A 116 -15.00 -3.69 -1.62
CA ILE A 116 -13.66 -4.21 -1.89
C ILE A 116 -13.71 -5.68 -2.30
N ASP A 117 -13.11 -6.01 -3.42
CA ASP A 117 -12.80 -7.40 -3.78
C ASP A 117 -11.44 -7.79 -3.18
N LEU A 118 -11.47 -8.55 -2.09
CA LEU A 118 -10.27 -9.02 -1.41
C LEU A 118 -9.38 -9.90 -2.31
N ARG A 119 -9.95 -10.53 -3.35
CA ARG A 119 -9.19 -11.36 -4.29
C ARG A 119 -8.41 -10.52 -5.29
N ALA A 120 -8.85 -9.29 -5.53
CA ALA A 120 -8.17 -8.36 -6.41
C ALA A 120 -6.97 -7.66 -5.73
N ILE A 121 -6.84 -7.75 -4.40
CA ILE A 121 -5.74 -7.14 -3.66
C ILE A 121 -4.43 -7.88 -3.98
N PRO A 122 -3.44 -7.21 -4.60
CA PRO A 122 -2.20 -7.88 -4.97
C PRO A 122 -1.36 -8.23 -3.73
N ILE A 123 -0.87 -9.47 -3.69
CA ILE A 123 0.03 -9.98 -2.66
C ILE A 123 1.08 -10.87 -3.29
N LYS A 124 2.31 -10.83 -2.80
CA LYS A 124 3.37 -11.75 -3.24
C LYS A 124 3.29 -13.07 -2.50
N GLN A 125 3.56 -14.17 -3.22
CA GLN A 125 3.57 -15.52 -2.64
C GLN A 125 4.53 -15.59 -1.45
N GLU A 126 5.69 -14.98 -1.54
CA GLU A 126 6.68 -14.95 -0.48
C GLU A 126 6.13 -14.31 0.81
N THR A 127 5.29 -13.27 0.68
CA THR A 127 4.59 -12.63 1.82
C THR A 127 3.58 -13.60 2.44
N VAL A 128 2.80 -14.29 1.62
CA VAL A 128 1.82 -15.29 2.09
C VAL A 128 2.52 -16.38 2.90
N GLU A 129 3.58 -16.98 2.35
CA GLU A 129 4.32 -18.09 2.96
C GLU A 129 4.91 -17.73 4.33
N ILE A 130 5.56 -16.56 4.46
CA ILE A 130 6.12 -16.16 5.76
C ILE A 130 5.04 -15.78 6.76
N CYS A 131 3.92 -15.21 6.31
CA CYS A 131 2.80 -14.88 7.17
C CYS A 131 2.13 -16.15 7.70
N GLU A 132 1.89 -17.14 6.84
CA GLU A 132 1.33 -18.44 7.23
C GLU A 132 2.22 -19.14 8.25
N TYR A 133 3.53 -19.21 7.98
CA TYR A 133 4.50 -19.82 8.89
C TYR A 133 4.54 -19.16 10.27
N LEU A 134 4.35 -17.84 10.33
CA LEU A 134 4.41 -17.07 11.58
C LEU A 134 3.05 -16.83 12.23
N GLY A 135 1.96 -17.33 11.65
CA GLY A 135 0.60 -17.11 12.13
C GLY A 135 0.14 -15.66 12.02
N LEU A 136 0.60 -14.92 11.02
CA LEU A 136 0.28 -13.52 10.77
C LEU A 136 -0.75 -13.37 9.65
N ASN A 137 -1.61 -12.36 9.76
CA ASN A 137 -2.49 -12.00 8.66
C ASN A 137 -1.82 -10.90 7.80
N PRO A 138 -1.52 -11.18 6.50
CA PRO A 138 -0.82 -10.25 5.63
C PRO A 138 -1.58 -8.94 5.37
N TYR A 139 -2.89 -8.92 5.50
CA TYR A 139 -3.73 -7.72 5.30
C TYR A 139 -3.52 -6.67 6.41
N TYR A 140 -3.00 -7.05 7.58
CA TYR A 140 -2.61 -6.14 8.65
C TYR A 140 -1.14 -5.75 8.61
N LEU A 141 -0.32 -6.39 7.74
CA LEU A 141 1.09 -6.08 7.65
C LEU A 141 1.31 -4.69 7.05
N LYS A 142 2.26 -3.95 7.62
CA LYS A 142 2.73 -2.69 7.03
C LYS A 142 3.09 -2.88 5.57
N SER A 143 2.55 -2.01 4.73
CA SER A 143 2.68 -2.08 3.28
C SER A 143 3.30 -0.81 2.70
N GLY A 144 4.19 -0.17 3.46
CA GLY A 144 4.97 0.98 2.97
C GLY A 144 5.61 0.66 1.62
N GLY A 145 5.45 1.55 0.67
CA GLY A 145 5.77 1.32 -0.74
C GLY A 145 4.57 1.00 -1.63
N SER A 146 3.38 0.76 -1.04
CA SER A 146 2.12 0.60 -1.76
C SER A 146 1.19 1.77 -1.44
N MET A 147 0.30 2.11 -2.36
CA MET A 147 -0.57 3.27 -2.25
C MET A 147 -1.97 2.97 -2.79
N LEU A 148 -2.99 3.53 -2.12
CA LEU A 148 -4.35 3.62 -2.63
C LEU A 148 -4.52 4.91 -3.43
N MET A 149 -5.22 4.81 -4.56
CA MET A 149 -5.55 5.92 -5.44
C MET A 149 -7.03 5.80 -5.83
N VAL A 150 -7.76 6.89 -5.74
CA VAL A 150 -9.20 6.93 -6.08
C VAL A 150 -9.40 7.79 -7.32
N CYS A 151 -10.09 7.26 -8.33
CA CYS A 151 -10.33 7.94 -9.60
C CYS A 151 -11.56 7.39 -10.33
N ASP A 152 -12.03 8.13 -11.34
CA ASP A 152 -13.19 7.72 -12.15
C ASP A 152 -12.86 6.61 -13.16
N HIS A 153 -11.59 6.47 -13.56
CA HIS A 153 -11.13 5.54 -14.60
C HIS A 153 -9.96 4.69 -14.13
N GLY A 154 -10.21 3.78 -13.16
CA GLY A 154 -9.18 2.97 -12.51
C GLY A 154 -8.37 2.11 -13.47
N GLN A 155 -9.01 1.53 -14.49
CA GLN A 155 -8.32 0.69 -15.49
C GLN A 155 -7.33 1.48 -16.37
N GLU A 156 -7.60 2.76 -16.62
CA GLU A 156 -6.67 3.63 -17.36
C GLU A 156 -5.45 3.96 -16.50
N LEU A 157 -5.68 4.23 -15.22
CA LEU A 157 -4.59 4.45 -14.25
C LEU A 157 -3.72 3.19 -14.10
N VAL A 158 -4.33 2.00 -14.00
CA VAL A 158 -3.58 0.72 -13.96
C VAL A 158 -2.68 0.60 -15.18
N ARG A 159 -3.22 0.79 -16.41
CA ARG A 159 -2.42 0.73 -17.65
C ARG A 159 -1.28 1.74 -17.68
N LEU A 160 -1.49 2.94 -17.13
CA LEU A 160 -0.46 3.97 -17.04
C LEU A 160 0.67 3.53 -16.11
N LEU A 161 0.34 3.01 -14.94
CA LEU A 161 1.31 2.51 -13.96
C LEU A 161 2.10 1.30 -14.50
N GLU A 162 1.40 0.36 -15.15
CA GLU A 162 2.03 -0.82 -15.75
C GLU A 162 3.03 -0.47 -16.88
N LYS A 163 2.76 0.56 -17.68
CA LYS A 163 3.72 1.07 -18.69
C LYS A 163 5.03 1.53 -18.09
N GLU A 164 4.99 2.03 -16.86
CA GLU A 164 6.17 2.44 -16.09
C GLU A 164 6.75 1.30 -15.23
N GLY A 165 6.28 0.07 -15.45
CA GLY A 165 6.74 -1.11 -14.73
C GLY A 165 6.22 -1.22 -13.30
N ILE A 166 5.20 -0.45 -12.94
CA ILE A 166 4.57 -0.45 -11.62
C ILE A 166 3.32 -1.31 -11.67
N HIS A 167 3.35 -2.44 -10.99
CA HIS A 167 2.17 -3.29 -10.86
C HIS A 167 1.03 -2.55 -10.15
N ALA A 168 -0.18 -2.65 -10.65
CA ALA A 168 -1.36 -2.04 -10.04
C ALA A 168 -2.62 -2.87 -10.34
N ALA A 169 -3.64 -2.72 -9.50
CA ALA A 169 -4.93 -3.36 -9.70
C ALA A 169 -6.07 -2.47 -9.20
N VAL A 170 -7.22 -2.53 -9.86
CA VAL A 170 -8.48 -2.03 -9.29
C VAL A 170 -8.93 -3.04 -8.27
N ILE A 171 -9.05 -2.63 -7.01
CA ILE A 171 -9.39 -3.51 -5.89
C ILE A 171 -10.82 -3.32 -5.38
N GLY A 172 -11.54 -2.34 -5.89
CA GLY A 172 -12.91 -2.05 -5.46
C GLY A 172 -13.40 -0.69 -5.93
N ARG A 173 -14.47 -0.25 -5.32
CA ARG A 173 -15.12 1.05 -5.60
C ARG A 173 -15.56 1.72 -4.31
N THR A 174 -15.63 3.04 -4.37
CA THR A 174 -16.32 3.85 -3.35
C THR A 174 -17.82 3.84 -3.61
N SER A 175 -18.63 3.94 -2.55
CA SER A 175 -20.08 4.03 -2.64
C SER A 175 -20.62 5.21 -1.83
N SER A 176 -21.85 5.61 -2.10
CA SER A 176 -22.55 6.68 -1.34
C SER A 176 -23.07 6.18 0.02
N ASN A 177 -23.08 4.87 0.24
CA ASN A 177 -23.58 4.25 1.46
C ASN A 177 -22.41 4.00 2.42
N ASN A 178 -22.39 4.74 3.53
CA ASN A 178 -21.39 4.62 4.61
C ASN A 178 -21.99 3.86 5.81
N ALA A 179 -22.90 2.92 5.58
CA ALA A 179 -23.58 2.14 6.62
C ALA A 179 -22.95 0.75 6.77
#